data_cbfdd64726d4d7db2d9c9f09ee9dd142
#
_entry.id   cbfdd64726d4d7db2d9c9f09ee9dd142
#
_cell.length_a   1.000
_cell.length_b   1.000
_cell.length_c   1.000
_cell.angle_alpha   90.00
_cell.angle_beta   90.00
_cell.angle_gamma   90.00
#
_symmetry.space_group_name_H-M   'P 1'
#
loop_
_entity.id
_entity.type
_entity.pdbx_description
1 polymer ?
#
loop_
_entity_poly.entity_id
_entity_poly.type
_entity_poly.pdbx_seq_one_letter_code
_entity_poly.pdbx_strand_id
1 'polypeptide(L)'
;LRVKNRILRLASHQKYKNYLCTMDLKFIVREPENITSQTQMLVMLHGYGSNEEDLFSFRHDLPEDWIIVSLRAPNNSDYEGFSWYDIDFNNAEKFIDVEQAVDSMKQIMKSIDNLKHHYNLETKVNIVGFSQGGVLTYAMTLTYPEYFNKIACLSAYPEPKILKNIKGKKQIQHLRFFISHGNEDAVIPLEWGRKAADFLYELGAFFTFREYMTGHGVNQKNYIDLMEFFKK
;
A
#
# COMPACT_ATOMS: atom_id res chain seq x y z
N LEU A 1 25.30 3.20 -33.96
CA LEU A 1 24.06 3.52 -33.20
C LEU A 1 23.63 2.44 -32.23
N ARG A 2 23.78 1.12 -32.55
CA ARG A 2 23.41 0.01 -31.63
C ARG A 2 24.34 -0.14 -30.40
N VAL A 3 25.60 0.27 -30.50
CA VAL A 3 26.58 0.11 -29.40
C VAL A 3 26.38 1.16 -28.29
N LYS A 4 26.01 2.40 -28.62
CA LYS A 4 25.73 3.47 -27.64
C LYS A 4 24.54 3.14 -26.73
N ASN A 5 23.47 2.55 -27.27
CA ASN A 5 22.28 2.18 -26.49
C ASN A 5 22.55 1.03 -25.51
N ARG A 6 23.51 0.13 -25.82
CA ARG A 6 23.90 -0.98 -24.94
C ARG A 6 24.73 -0.51 -23.74
N ILE A 7 25.59 0.50 -23.94
CA ILE A 7 26.40 1.09 -22.87
C ILE A 7 25.55 1.93 -21.91
N LEU A 8 24.57 2.68 -22.43
CA LEU A 8 23.64 3.46 -21.62
C LEU A 8 22.71 2.58 -20.77
N ARG A 9 22.25 1.42 -21.30
CA ARG A 9 21.48 0.42 -20.53
C ARG A 9 22.33 -0.25 -19.42
N LEU A 10 23.60 -0.54 -19.69
CA LEU A 10 24.50 -1.13 -18.68
C LEU A 10 24.85 -0.14 -17.58
N ALA A 11 25.04 1.13 -17.90
CA ALA A 11 25.30 2.18 -16.91
C ALA A 11 24.07 2.45 -16.01
N SER A 12 22.87 2.42 -16.60
CA SER A 12 21.62 2.53 -15.83
C SER A 12 21.43 1.30 -14.90
N HIS A 13 21.67 0.07 -15.38
CA HIS A 13 21.58 -1.15 -14.58
C HIS A 13 22.60 -1.18 -13.42
N GLN A 14 23.81 -0.65 -13.61
CA GLN A 14 24.83 -0.60 -12.56
C GLN A 14 24.45 0.44 -11.49
N LYS A 15 23.90 1.59 -11.90
CA LYS A 15 23.37 2.63 -10.99
C LYS A 15 22.17 2.09 -10.20
N TYR A 16 21.29 1.32 -10.83
CA TYR A 16 20.19 0.61 -10.23
C TYR A 16 20.63 -0.38 -9.14
N LYS A 17 21.61 -1.26 -9.44
CA LYS A 17 22.12 -2.23 -8.46
C LYS A 17 22.66 -1.57 -7.19
N ASN A 18 23.38 -0.45 -7.33
CA ASN A 18 23.96 0.25 -6.18
C ASN A 18 22.89 0.97 -5.35
N TYR A 19 21.79 1.43 -5.96
CA TYR A 19 20.69 2.09 -5.27
C TYR A 19 19.79 1.10 -4.52
N LEU A 20 19.50 -0.04 -5.14
CA LEU A 20 18.75 -1.14 -4.53
C LEU A 20 19.45 -1.70 -3.26
N CYS A 21 20.78 -1.57 -3.18
CA CYS A 21 21.58 -2.00 -2.03
C CYS A 21 21.40 -1.09 -0.78
N THR A 22 20.78 0.10 -0.92
CA THR A 22 20.54 1.06 0.17
C THR A 22 19.08 1.11 0.64
N MET A 23 18.19 0.35 0.01
CA MET A 23 16.78 0.25 0.39
C MET A 23 16.61 -0.72 1.55
N ASP A 24 15.88 -0.31 2.59
CA ASP A 24 15.65 -1.16 3.77
C ASP A 24 14.68 -2.31 3.47
N LEU A 25 13.68 -2.10 2.60
CA LEU A 25 12.71 -3.12 2.19
C LEU A 25 12.99 -3.65 0.78
N LYS A 26 12.83 -4.96 0.59
CA LYS A 26 12.79 -5.57 -0.74
C LYS A 26 11.52 -5.15 -1.46
N PHE A 27 11.60 -5.01 -2.79
CA PHE A 27 10.45 -4.69 -3.63
C PHE A 27 10.64 -5.19 -5.06
N ILE A 28 9.53 -5.24 -5.78
CA ILE A 28 9.49 -5.39 -7.23
C ILE A 28 8.81 -4.17 -7.84
N VAL A 29 9.18 -3.85 -9.08
CA VAL A 29 8.71 -2.63 -9.75
C VAL A 29 8.38 -2.86 -11.23
N ARG A 30 7.30 -2.22 -11.69
CA ARG A 30 7.04 -1.97 -13.10
C ARG A 30 7.24 -0.48 -13.37
N GLU A 31 8.15 -0.16 -14.27
CA GLU A 31 8.42 1.19 -14.71
C GLU A 31 7.74 1.48 -16.04
N PRO A 32 7.19 2.68 -16.24
CA PRO A 32 6.73 3.11 -17.56
C PRO A 32 7.91 3.36 -18.50
N GLU A 33 7.62 3.45 -19.80
CA GLU A 33 8.64 3.74 -20.81
C GLU A 33 9.32 5.10 -20.59
N ASN A 34 8.56 6.10 -20.16
CA ASN A 34 9.03 7.45 -19.88
C ASN A 34 8.68 7.88 -18.45
N ILE A 35 9.69 8.34 -17.71
CA ILE A 35 9.53 8.84 -16.34
C ILE A 35 9.85 10.33 -16.31
N THR A 36 8.95 11.12 -15.72
CA THR A 36 9.10 12.56 -15.48
C THR A 36 8.84 12.85 -13.99
N SER A 37 9.08 14.07 -13.54
CA SER A 37 8.74 14.46 -12.16
C SER A 37 7.23 14.40 -11.87
N GLN A 38 6.38 14.36 -12.89
CA GLN A 38 4.92 14.27 -12.77
C GLN A 38 4.39 12.83 -12.93
N THR A 39 5.26 11.84 -13.14
CA THR A 39 4.87 10.44 -13.20
C THR A 39 4.24 10.00 -11.88
N GLN A 40 3.09 9.34 -11.95
CA GLN A 40 2.41 8.83 -10.77
C GLN A 40 3.07 7.55 -10.26
N MET A 41 3.07 7.34 -8.94
CA MET A 41 3.54 6.10 -8.33
C MET A 41 2.41 5.47 -7.50
N LEU A 42 2.25 4.15 -7.63
CA LEU A 42 1.40 3.33 -6.76
C LEU A 42 2.28 2.37 -5.97
N VAL A 43 2.12 2.41 -4.64
CA VAL A 43 2.77 1.47 -3.70
C VAL A 43 1.75 0.43 -3.24
N MET A 44 2.16 -0.84 -3.22
CA MET A 44 1.33 -1.99 -2.85
C MET A 44 1.88 -2.67 -1.60
N LEU A 45 1.01 -2.96 -0.63
CA LEU A 45 1.32 -3.62 0.64
C LEU A 45 0.49 -4.89 0.78
N HIS A 46 1.14 -6.04 0.75
CA HIS A 46 0.50 -7.36 0.85
C HIS A 46 -0.04 -7.66 2.26
N GLY A 47 -0.83 -8.72 2.39
CA GLY A 47 -1.34 -9.23 3.67
C GLY A 47 -0.33 -10.10 4.43
N TYR A 48 -0.70 -10.51 5.66
CA TYR A 48 0.07 -11.43 6.49
C TYR A 48 0.30 -12.77 5.76
N GLY A 49 1.52 -13.30 5.83
CA GLY A 49 1.87 -14.59 5.22
C GLY A 49 2.02 -14.56 3.70
N SER A 50 1.99 -13.36 3.08
CA SER A 50 2.14 -13.17 1.65
C SER A 50 3.50 -12.54 1.30
N ASN A 51 3.64 -11.97 0.12
CA ASN A 51 4.87 -11.35 -0.36
C ASN A 51 4.57 -10.26 -1.41
N GLU A 52 5.63 -9.64 -1.94
CA GLU A 52 5.54 -8.56 -2.93
C GLU A 52 4.90 -8.94 -4.26
N GLU A 53 4.83 -10.24 -4.61
CA GLU A 53 4.25 -10.66 -5.89
C GLU A 53 2.72 -10.70 -5.89
N ASP A 54 2.09 -10.77 -4.72
CA ASP A 54 0.66 -10.92 -4.55
C ASP A 54 -0.13 -9.80 -5.27
N LEU A 55 -0.17 -8.60 -4.70
CA LEU A 55 -0.88 -7.48 -5.32
C LEU A 55 -0.21 -7.00 -6.62
N PHE A 56 1.08 -7.29 -6.81
CA PHE A 56 1.79 -6.95 -8.04
C PHE A 56 1.22 -7.64 -9.28
N SER A 57 0.49 -8.72 -9.10
CA SER A 57 -0.28 -9.38 -10.18
C SER A 57 -1.25 -8.41 -10.87
N PHE A 58 -1.73 -7.36 -10.17
CA PHE A 58 -2.66 -6.34 -10.68
C PHE A 58 -2.01 -5.32 -11.63
N ARG A 59 -0.67 -5.29 -11.72
CA ARG A 59 0.09 -4.27 -12.48
C ARG A 59 -0.32 -4.12 -13.93
N HIS A 60 -0.85 -5.18 -14.55
CA HIS A 60 -1.16 -5.20 -16.00
C HIS A 60 -2.40 -4.37 -16.34
N ASP A 61 -3.32 -4.20 -15.39
CA ASP A 61 -4.56 -3.45 -15.58
C ASP A 61 -4.51 -2.03 -15.00
N LEU A 62 -3.38 -1.66 -14.39
CA LEU A 62 -3.11 -0.30 -13.90
C LEU A 62 -2.54 0.58 -15.02
N PRO A 63 -2.66 1.93 -14.95
CA PRO A 63 -2.18 2.83 -15.97
C PRO A 63 -0.72 2.54 -16.37
N GLU A 64 -0.46 2.46 -17.69
CA GLU A 64 0.84 2.07 -18.22
C GLU A 64 1.93 3.11 -17.95
N ASP A 65 1.54 4.37 -17.78
CA ASP A 65 2.41 5.52 -17.49
C ASP A 65 2.74 5.67 -16.00
N TRP A 66 2.28 4.76 -15.12
CA TRP A 66 2.56 4.78 -13.70
C TRP A 66 3.75 3.90 -13.33
N ILE A 67 4.50 4.30 -12.31
CA ILE A 67 5.42 3.43 -11.58
C ILE A 67 4.61 2.61 -10.59
N ILE A 68 4.68 1.28 -10.69
CA ILE A 68 4.00 0.36 -9.77
C ILE A 68 5.05 -0.34 -8.94
N VAL A 69 5.02 -0.15 -7.63
CA VAL A 69 5.95 -0.73 -6.66
C VAL A 69 5.20 -1.63 -5.70
N SER A 70 5.65 -2.85 -5.51
CA SER A 70 5.14 -3.73 -4.47
C SER A 70 6.24 -4.05 -3.47
N LEU A 71 6.01 -3.69 -2.20
CA LEU A 71 6.99 -3.86 -1.13
C LEU A 71 6.81 -5.23 -0.47
N ARG A 72 7.93 -5.86 -0.08
CA ARG A 72 7.95 -7.03 0.80
C ARG A 72 8.04 -6.59 2.25
N ALA A 73 7.20 -7.15 3.11
CA ALA A 73 7.26 -6.92 4.54
C ALA A 73 8.61 -7.43 5.14
N PRO A 74 9.11 -6.82 6.23
CA PRO A 74 10.45 -7.09 6.74
C PRO A 74 10.59 -8.40 7.52
N ASN A 75 9.50 -8.88 8.14
CA ASN A 75 9.52 -10.04 9.03
C ASN A 75 9.10 -11.31 8.29
N ASN A 76 9.66 -12.46 8.67
CA ASN A 76 9.09 -13.74 8.26
C ASN A 76 7.80 -13.99 9.06
N SER A 77 6.76 -14.53 8.42
CA SER A 77 5.57 -14.99 9.15
C SER A 77 5.80 -16.36 9.78
N ASP A 78 4.97 -16.74 10.76
CA ASP A 78 5.01 -18.09 11.37
C ASP A 78 4.64 -19.21 10.38
N TYR A 79 4.06 -18.84 9.25
CA TYR A 79 3.72 -19.73 8.13
C TYR A 79 4.68 -19.48 6.96
N GLU A 80 4.21 -19.60 5.73
CA GLU A 80 4.96 -19.17 4.55
C GLU A 80 4.82 -17.67 4.33
N GLY A 81 5.84 -17.04 3.72
CA GLY A 81 5.82 -15.62 3.35
C GLY A 81 6.25 -14.66 4.46
N PHE A 82 5.75 -13.42 4.39
CA PHE A 82 6.24 -12.29 5.19
C PHE A 82 5.11 -11.56 5.92
N SER A 83 5.45 -10.83 6.98
CA SER A 83 4.54 -10.03 7.78
C SER A 83 5.09 -8.64 8.08
N TRP A 84 4.19 -7.66 8.18
CA TRP A 84 4.53 -6.31 8.60
C TRP A 84 4.71 -6.23 10.12
N TYR A 85 3.99 -7.06 10.85
CA TYR A 85 4.05 -7.22 12.30
C TYR A 85 3.48 -8.57 12.71
N ASP A 86 3.86 -9.05 13.88
CA ASP A 86 3.33 -10.30 14.41
C ASP A 86 1.88 -10.14 14.90
N ILE A 87 1.11 -11.21 14.77
CA ILE A 87 -0.28 -11.29 15.21
C ILE A 87 -0.39 -12.42 16.22
N ASP A 88 -0.76 -12.09 17.48
CA ASP A 88 -1.09 -13.10 18.50
C ASP A 88 -2.59 -13.40 18.46
N PHE A 89 -2.97 -14.45 17.75
CA PHE A 89 -4.35 -14.88 17.63
C PHE A 89 -4.96 -15.42 18.96
N ASN A 90 -4.14 -15.66 19.97
CA ASN A 90 -4.58 -16.16 21.27
C ASN A 90 -4.82 -15.04 22.29
N ASN A 91 -4.42 -13.81 21.99
CA ASN A 91 -4.48 -12.68 22.92
C ASN A 91 -5.11 -11.44 22.28
N ALA A 92 -6.42 -11.26 22.49
CA ALA A 92 -7.15 -10.12 21.93
C ALA A 92 -6.64 -8.75 22.40
N GLU A 93 -6.02 -8.65 23.59
CA GLU A 93 -5.46 -7.38 24.10
C GLU A 93 -4.12 -7.03 23.43
N LYS A 94 -3.34 -8.05 23.05
CA LYS A 94 -2.06 -7.93 22.34
C LYS A 94 -2.13 -8.52 20.92
N PHE A 95 -3.29 -8.43 20.29
CA PHE A 95 -3.53 -9.00 18.97
C PHE A 95 -2.50 -8.57 17.91
N ILE A 96 -1.99 -7.34 17.98
CA ILE A 96 -0.93 -6.86 17.09
C ILE A 96 0.32 -6.46 17.87
N ASP A 97 1.51 -6.72 17.32
CA ASP A 97 2.74 -6.11 17.80
C ASP A 97 2.82 -4.65 17.31
N VAL A 98 2.55 -3.73 18.23
CA VAL A 98 2.49 -2.30 17.94
C VAL A 98 3.86 -1.73 17.59
N GLU A 99 4.94 -2.20 18.20
CA GLU A 99 6.30 -1.71 17.93
C GLU A 99 6.74 -2.13 16.54
N GLN A 100 6.56 -3.38 16.17
CA GLN A 100 6.84 -3.88 14.82
C GLN A 100 5.98 -3.17 13.76
N ALA A 101 4.70 -2.93 14.04
CA ALA A 101 3.81 -2.21 13.13
C ALA A 101 4.31 -0.77 12.88
N VAL A 102 4.70 -0.05 13.94
CA VAL A 102 5.26 1.30 13.82
C VAL A 102 6.60 1.30 13.09
N ASP A 103 7.46 0.31 13.33
CA ASP A 103 8.74 0.21 12.63
C ASP A 103 8.56 -0.15 11.15
N SER A 104 7.61 -1.02 10.82
CA SER A 104 7.23 -1.29 9.43
C SER A 104 6.71 -0.03 8.72
N MET A 105 5.86 0.77 9.39
CA MET A 105 5.42 2.06 8.83
C MET A 105 6.59 2.99 8.52
N LYS A 106 7.58 3.10 9.43
CA LYS A 106 8.79 3.92 9.20
C LYS A 106 9.60 3.41 8.00
N GLN A 107 9.79 2.09 7.88
CA GLN A 107 10.52 1.48 6.77
C GLN A 107 9.78 1.69 5.43
N ILE A 108 8.45 1.57 5.41
CA ILE A 108 7.62 1.86 4.23
C ILE A 108 7.78 3.34 3.83
N MET A 109 7.61 4.27 4.77
CA MET A 109 7.75 5.71 4.48
C MET A 109 9.15 6.06 3.96
N LYS A 110 10.20 5.48 4.56
CA LYS A 110 11.58 5.64 4.09
C LYS A 110 11.76 5.08 2.68
N SER A 111 11.17 3.93 2.37
CA SER A 111 11.18 3.34 1.02
C SER A 111 10.48 4.25 0.01
N ILE A 112 9.34 4.84 0.38
CA ILE A 112 8.61 5.81 -0.44
C ILE A 112 9.49 7.04 -0.72
N ASP A 113 10.14 7.62 0.29
CA ASP A 113 11.03 8.78 0.13
C ASP A 113 12.20 8.45 -0.79
N ASN A 114 12.85 7.31 -0.60
CA ASN A 114 13.94 6.83 -1.42
C ASN A 114 13.52 6.65 -2.90
N LEU A 115 12.34 6.06 -3.14
CA LEU A 115 11.78 5.87 -4.49
C LEU A 115 11.42 7.20 -5.13
N LYS A 116 10.78 8.13 -4.41
CA LYS A 116 10.48 9.47 -4.91
C LYS A 116 11.75 10.22 -5.30
N HIS A 117 12.79 10.14 -4.47
CA HIS A 117 14.08 10.76 -4.77
C HIS A 117 14.77 10.09 -5.98
N HIS A 118 14.75 8.74 -6.05
CA HIS A 118 15.35 7.99 -7.15
C HIS A 118 14.77 8.36 -8.51
N TYR A 119 13.43 8.44 -8.59
CA TYR A 119 12.71 8.78 -9.81
C TYR A 119 12.51 10.29 -9.98
N ASN A 120 12.99 11.12 -9.05
CA ASN A 120 12.79 12.57 -9.01
C ASN A 120 11.30 12.96 -9.12
N LEU A 121 10.43 12.30 -8.33
CA LEU A 121 8.97 12.52 -8.37
C LEU A 121 8.55 13.67 -7.45
N GLU A 122 7.77 14.58 -8.00
CA GLU A 122 7.10 15.68 -7.28
C GLU A 122 5.66 15.30 -6.89
N THR A 123 5.08 14.29 -7.53
CA THR A 123 3.70 13.83 -7.31
C THR A 123 3.54 13.19 -5.92
N LYS A 124 2.28 13.22 -5.43
CA LYS A 124 1.88 12.43 -4.28
C LYS A 124 1.73 10.97 -4.67
N VAL A 125 1.93 10.08 -3.71
CA VAL A 125 1.90 8.63 -3.89
C VAL A 125 0.46 8.11 -3.80
N ASN A 126 0.10 7.18 -4.66
CA ASN A 126 -1.08 6.35 -4.51
C ASN A 126 -0.68 5.07 -3.75
N ILE A 127 -1.57 4.52 -2.94
CA ILE A 127 -1.25 3.35 -2.13
C ILE A 127 -2.43 2.38 -2.08
N VAL A 128 -2.14 1.09 -2.12
CA VAL A 128 -3.10 0.02 -1.87
C VAL A 128 -2.53 -0.97 -0.86
N GLY A 129 -3.32 -1.32 0.14
CA GLY A 129 -2.97 -2.35 1.09
C GLY A 129 -4.11 -3.36 1.27
N PHE A 130 -3.74 -4.63 1.36
CA PHE A 130 -4.66 -5.72 1.66
C PHE A 130 -4.44 -6.23 3.09
N SER A 131 -5.54 -6.45 3.83
CA SER A 131 -5.50 -7.03 5.18
C SER A 131 -4.50 -6.29 6.07
N GLN A 132 -3.45 -6.93 6.58
CA GLN A 132 -2.39 -6.32 7.40
C GLN A 132 -1.76 -5.08 6.72
N GLY A 133 -1.48 -5.15 5.40
CA GLY A 133 -1.00 -4.00 4.63
C GLY A 133 -2.03 -2.87 4.55
N GLY A 134 -3.33 -3.20 4.53
CA GLY A 134 -4.42 -2.23 4.57
C GLY A 134 -4.55 -1.51 5.92
N VAL A 135 -4.31 -2.22 7.02
CA VAL A 135 -4.26 -1.63 8.37
C VAL A 135 -3.15 -0.57 8.46
N LEU A 136 -1.93 -0.89 7.98
CA LEU A 136 -0.84 0.10 7.91
C LEU A 136 -1.16 1.24 6.95
N THR A 137 -1.86 0.97 5.85
CA THR A 137 -2.27 2.00 4.89
C THR A 137 -3.16 3.05 5.55
N TYR A 138 -4.16 2.66 6.35
CA TYR A 138 -4.95 3.62 7.14
C TYR A 138 -4.06 4.47 8.04
N ALA A 139 -3.18 3.83 8.83
CA ALA A 139 -2.35 4.53 9.81
C ALA A 139 -1.40 5.54 9.14
N MET A 140 -0.70 5.14 8.08
CA MET A 140 0.24 6.00 7.37
C MET A 140 -0.47 7.18 6.69
N THR A 141 -1.56 6.93 5.97
CA THR A 141 -2.23 7.97 5.18
C THR A 141 -2.93 9.00 6.03
N LEU A 142 -3.41 8.63 7.22
CA LEU A 142 -4.01 9.56 8.18
C LEU A 142 -2.97 10.28 9.05
N THR A 143 -1.76 9.73 9.20
CA THR A 143 -0.66 10.37 9.92
C THR A 143 0.16 11.32 9.04
N TYR A 144 0.39 10.94 7.77
CA TYR A 144 1.21 11.66 6.79
C TYR A 144 0.43 11.96 5.50
N PRO A 145 -0.75 12.63 5.59
CA PRO A 145 -1.63 12.81 4.42
C PRO A 145 -0.98 13.59 3.27
N GLU A 146 0.00 14.44 3.55
CA GLU A 146 0.72 15.21 2.54
C GLU A 146 1.45 14.35 1.51
N TYR A 147 1.79 13.11 1.84
CA TYR A 147 2.46 12.16 0.94
C TYR A 147 1.50 11.50 -0.06
N PHE A 148 0.22 11.40 0.27
CA PHE A 148 -0.71 10.50 -0.42
C PHE A 148 -1.82 11.23 -1.19
N ASN A 149 -2.40 10.51 -2.17
CA ASN A 149 -3.51 10.98 -2.99
C ASN A 149 -4.67 9.97 -3.03
N LYS A 150 -4.55 8.88 -3.82
CA LYS A 150 -5.53 7.79 -3.88
C LYS A 150 -5.09 6.66 -2.98
N ILE A 151 -6.02 6.16 -2.16
CA ILE A 151 -5.76 5.19 -1.11
C ILE A 151 -6.78 4.07 -1.23
N ALA A 152 -6.31 2.84 -1.34
CA ALA A 152 -7.19 1.67 -1.29
C ALA A 152 -6.86 0.80 -0.08
N CYS A 153 -7.86 0.53 0.78
CA CYS A 153 -7.74 -0.37 1.91
C CYS A 153 -8.72 -1.54 1.71
N LEU A 154 -8.18 -2.72 1.46
CA LEU A 154 -8.94 -3.90 1.10
C LEU A 154 -8.97 -4.87 2.28
N SER A 155 -10.16 -5.32 2.71
CA SER A 155 -10.36 -6.24 3.83
C SER A 155 -9.54 -5.85 5.07
N ALA A 156 -9.67 -4.59 5.50
CA ALA A 156 -8.86 -3.99 6.56
C ALA A 156 -9.67 -3.02 7.43
N TYR A 157 -9.07 -2.58 8.51
CA TYR A 157 -9.67 -1.65 9.46
C TYR A 157 -8.62 -0.67 10.02
N PRO A 158 -9.02 0.52 10.49
CA PRO A 158 -8.14 1.45 11.18
C PRO A 158 -7.89 0.95 12.61
N GLU A 159 -6.68 0.48 12.90
CA GLU A 159 -6.28 -0.06 14.21
C GLU A 159 -5.94 1.07 15.18
N PRO A 160 -6.73 1.28 16.27
CA PRO A 160 -6.54 2.42 17.17
C PRO A 160 -5.16 2.47 17.83
N LYS A 161 -4.53 1.30 18.08
CA LYS A 161 -3.23 1.22 18.76
C LYS A 161 -2.09 1.85 17.96
N ILE A 162 -2.21 1.90 16.63
CA ILE A 162 -1.21 2.51 15.72
C ILE A 162 -1.67 3.82 15.08
N LEU A 163 -2.93 4.20 15.24
CA LEU A 163 -3.49 5.48 14.79
C LEU A 163 -3.08 6.61 15.74
N LYS A 164 -1.78 6.89 15.82
CA LYS A 164 -1.26 8.00 16.64
C LYS A 164 -1.04 9.23 15.79
N ASN A 165 -1.44 10.42 16.31
CA ASN A 165 -1.22 11.71 15.65
C ASN A 165 -1.90 11.85 14.28
N ILE A 166 -3.07 11.25 14.11
CA ILE A 166 -3.88 11.40 12.90
C ILE A 166 -4.21 12.89 12.66
N LYS A 167 -4.23 13.27 11.40
CA LYS A 167 -4.50 14.67 11.01
C LYS A 167 -6.00 14.92 10.93
N GLY A 168 -6.39 16.16 11.18
CA GLY A 168 -7.80 16.57 11.10
C GLY A 168 -8.27 16.79 9.66
N LYS A 169 -9.59 17.00 9.53
CA LYS A 169 -10.30 17.16 8.26
C LYS A 169 -9.57 18.05 7.23
N LYS A 170 -9.04 19.19 7.68
CA LYS A 170 -8.39 20.16 6.79
C LYS A 170 -7.18 19.60 6.06
N GLN A 171 -6.42 18.71 6.71
CA GLN A 171 -5.23 18.09 6.15
C GLN A 171 -5.53 16.88 5.28
N ILE A 172 -6.65 16.16 5.54
CA ILE A 172 -7.01 14.92 4.84
C ILE A 172 -8.02 15.10 3.70
N GLN A 173 -8.62 16.28 3.55
CA GLN A 173 -9.72 16.54 2.59
C GLN A 173 -9.35 16.28 1.11
N HIS A 174 -8.07 16.26 0.77
CA HIS A 174 -7.60 15.95 -0.58
C HIS A 174 -7.45 14.45 -0.83
N LEU A 175 -7.40 13.63 0.22
CA LEU A 175 -7.29 12.18 0.10
C LEU A 175 -8.56 11.58 -0.49
N ARG A 176 -8.40 10.55 -1.31
CA ARG A 176 -9.48 9.79 -1.92
C ARG A 176 -9.35 8.33 -1.50
N PHE A 177 -10.30 7.86 -0.69
CA PHE A 177 -10.29 6.48 -0.20
C PHE A 177 -11.24 5.60 -1.01
N PHE A 178 -10.75 4.42 -1.38
CA PHE A 178 -11.55 3.27 -1.76
C PHE A 178 -11.36 2.20 -0.68
N ILE A 179 -12.42 1.87 0.04
CA ILE A 179 -12.38 0.83 1.06
C ILE A 179 -13.35 -0.29 0.70
N SER A 180 -12.91 -1.53 0.81
CA SER A 180 -13.71 -2.70 0.44
C SER A 180 -13.59 -3.82 1.44
N HIS A 181 -14.67 -4.61 1.56
CA HIS A 181 -14.70 -5.75 2.48
C HIS A 181 -15.54 -6.89 1.92
N GLY A 182 -15.13 -8.13 2.20
CA GLY A 182 -15.93 -9.30 1.93
C GLY A 182 -17.05 -9.49 2.97
N ASN A 183 -18.28 -9.76 2.53
CA ASN A 183 -19.40 -9.96 3.47
C ASN A 183 -19.37 -11.33 4.17
N GLU A 184 -18.52 -12.25 3.68
CA GLU A 184 -18.26 -13.57 4.25
C GLU A 184 -16.84 -13.69 4.81
N ASP A 185 -16.20 -12.54 5.13
CA ASP A 185 -14.84 -12.49 5.66
C ASP A 185 -14.80 -13.10 7.07
N ALA A 186 -14.19 -14.28 7.19
CA ALA A 186 -14.02 -15.00 8.45
C ALA A 186 -12.73 -14.61 9.21
N VAL A 187 -11.85 -13.80 8.61
CA VAL A 187 -10.58 -13.36 9.22
C VAL A 187 -10.74 -11.99 9.87
N ILE A 188 -11.25 -11.03 9.13
CA ILE A 188 -11.59 -9.70 9.63
C ILE A 188 -13.09 -9.50 9.45
N PRO A 189 -13.89 -9.48 10.54
CA PRO A 189 -15.34 -9.36 10.44
C PRO A 189 -15.77 -8.12 9.64
N LEU A 190 -16.78 -8.26 8.77
CA LEU A 190 -17.36 -7.16 7.97
C LEU A 190 -17.69 -5.94 8.82
N GLU A 191 -18.14 -6.14 10.05
CA GLU A 191 -18.46 -5.07 10.99
C GLU A 191 -17.28 -4.12 11.23
N TRP A 192 -16.03 -4.61 11.15
CA TRP A 192 -14.84 -3.77 11.28
C TRP A 192 -14.63 -2.89 10.03
N GLY A 193 -14.98 -3.43 8.85
CA GLY A 193 -14.99 -2.64 7.61
C GLY A 193 -16.05 -1.53 7.63
N ARG A 194 -17.24 -1.81 8.19
CA ARG A 194 -18.31 -0.82 8.38
C ARG A 194 -17.88 0.26 9.37
N LYS A 195 -17.29 -0.11 10.50
CA LYS A 195 -16.70 0.85 11.45
C LYS A 195 -15.58 1.69 10.84
N ALA A 196 -14.82 1.14 9.89
CA ALA A 196 -13.84 1.92 9.15
C ALA A 196 -14.49 3.01 8.28
N ALA A 197 -15.64 2.72 7.67
CA ALA A 197 -16.41 3.70 6.91
C ALA A 197 -16.97 4.80 7.83
N ASP A 198 -17.54 4.43 8.98
CA ASP A 198 -18.04 5.38 9.97
C ASP A 198 -16.92 6.29 10.48
N PHE A 199 -15.76 5.72 10.80
CA PHE A 199 -14.59 6.46 11.24
C PHE A 199 -14.08 7.47 10.18
N LEU A 200 -14.00 7.09 8.90
CA LEU A 200 -13.64 8.02 7.83
C LEU A 200 -14.69 9.10 7.62
N TYR A 201 -15.96 8.76 7.78
CA TYR A 201 -17.07 9.74 7.74
C TYR A 201 -16.95 10.79 8.85
N GLU A 202 -16.72 10.36 10.09
CA GLU A 202 -16.53 11.25 11.25
C GLU A 202 -15.31 12.16 11.07
N LEU A 203 -14.23 11.66 10.49
CA LEU A 203 -13.06 12.46 10.12
C LEU A 203 -13.33 13.45 8.97
N GLY A 204 -14.47 13.30 8.27
CA GLY A 204 -14.82 14.09 7.10
C GLY A 204 -13.91 13.81 5.89
N ALA A 205 -13.41 12.59 5.77
CA ALA A 205 -12.66 12.12 4.61
C ALA A 205 -13.58 11.90 3.41
N PHE A 206 -13.02 11.94 2.21
CA PHE A 206 -13.71 11.57 0.99
C PHE A 206 -13.44 10.10 0.66
N PHE A 207 -14.48 9.26 0.72
CA PHE A 207 -14.32 7.82 0.52
C PHE A 207 -15.48 7.17 -0.22
N THR A 208 -15.21 5.98 -0.77
CA THR A 208 -16.19 5.00 -1.24
C THR A 208 -16.01 3.72 -0.45
N PHE A 209 -17.08 3.20 0.15
CA PHE A 209 -17.11 1.89 0.79
C PHE A 209 -17.91 0.90 -0.07
N ARG A 210 -17.36 -0.30 -0.27
CA ARG A 210 -17.98 -1.39 -1.04
C ARG A 210 -17.91 -2.71 -0.29
N GLU A 211 -19.04 -3.39 -0.22
CA GLU A 211 -19.15 -4.78 0.26
C GLU A 211 -19.27 -5.73 -0.94
N TYR A 212 -18.57 -6.86 -0.87
CA TYR A 212 -18.57 -7.84 -1.96
C TYR A 212 -18.88 -9.24 -1.43
N MET A 213 -19.55 -10.06 -2.25
CA MET A 213 -19.82 -11.48 -1.93
C MET A 213 -18.52 -12.27 -2.09
N THR A 214 -17.73 -12.27 -1.04
CA THR A 214 -16.43 -12.97 -0.95
C THR A 214 -16.03 -13.13 0.52
N GLY A 215 -15.13 -14.07 0.79
CA GLY A 215 -14.42 -14.17 2.06
C GLY A 215 -13.32 -13.14 2.19
N HIS A 216 -12.22 -13.50 2.89
CA HIS A 216 -11.05 -12.64 3.05
C HIS A 216 -10.22 -12.58 1.76
N GLY A 217 -10.63 -11.75 0.81
CA GLY A 217 -9.99 -11.67 -0.50
C GLY A 217 -10.64 -10.67 -1.44
N VAL A 218 -10.06 -10.55 -2.64
CA VAL A 218 -10.51 -9.67 -3.71
C VAL A 218 -11.15 -10.50 -4.81
N ASN A 219 -12.48 -10.43 -4.96
CA ASN A 219 -13.17 -11.08 -6.06
C ASN A 219 -13.12 -10.23 -7.35
N GLN A 220 -13.58 -10.78 -8.46
CA GLN A 220 -13.54 -10.10 -9.76
C GLN A 220 -14.24 -8.73 -9.75
N LYS A 221 -15.38 -8.59 -9.08
CA LYS A 221 -16.12 -7.31 -9.01
C LYS A 221 -15.35 -6.26 -8.22
N ASN A 222 -14.78 -6.66 -7.06
CA ASN A 222 -13.92 -5.79 -6.26
C ASN A 222 -12.69 -5.34 -7.06
N TYR A 223 -12.06 -6.28 -7.77
CA TYR A 223 -10.92 -5.99 -8.63
C TYR A 223 -11.25 -4.96 -9.72
N ILE A 224 -12.37 -5.11 -10.43
CA ILE A 224 -12.81 -4.15 -11.47
C ILE A 224 -13.01 -2.77 -10.86
N ASP A 225 -13.75 -2.67 -9.76
CA ASP A 225 -14.05 -1.38 -9.10
C ASP A 225 -12.75 -0.71 -8.57
N LEU A 226 -11.78 -1.49 -8.07
CA LEU A 226 -10.46 -1.02 -7.66
C LEU A 226 -9.65 -0.46 -8.84
N MET A 227 -9.62 -1.16 -9.98
CA MET A 227 -8.94 -0.69 -11.18
C MET A 227 -9.57 0.60 -11.71
N GLU A 228 -10.89 0.70 -11.72
CA GLU A 228 -11.60 1.93 -12.09
C GLU A 228 -11.27 3.09 -11.15
N PHE A 229 -11.15 2.84 -9.84
CA PHE A 229 -10.78 3.86 -8.86
C PHE A 229 -9.40 4.47 -9.18
N PHE A 230 -8.43 3.66 -9.55
CA PHE A 230 -7.10 4.18 -9.87
C PHE A 230 -7.05 4.88 -11.24
N LYS A 231 -7.86 4.47 -12.21
CA LYS A 231 -7.90 5.06 -13.56
C LYS A 231 -8.62 6.43 -13.62
N LYS A 232 -9.54 6.70 -12.70
CA LYS A 232 -10.26 7.99 -12.59
C LYS A 232 -9.46 9.04 -11.83
#